data_8a9be0407ac48b56d78bdff22fe4f318
#
_entry.id   8a9be0407ac48b56d78bdff22fe4f318
#
_cell.length_a   1.000
_cell.length_b   1.000
_cell.length_c   1.000
_cell.angle_alpha   90.00
_cell.angle_beta   90.00
_cell.angle_gamma   90.00
#
_symmetry.space_group_name_H-M   'P 1'
#
loop_
_entity.id
_entity.type
_entity.pdbx_description
1 polymer ?
#
loop_
_entity_poly.entity_id
_entity_poly.type
_entity_poly.pdbx_seq_one_letter_code
_entity_poly.pdbx_strand_id
1 'polypeptide(L)'
;FSGKGFMFAFGCFMLCASFLIGFKNFGKKEERKEESLTKDQVTYNKPVGIGISIIVGFISSIFGIGGGLVHVPALIYIMGFPTHLATATSHAILAVSTAVGVITHLIENHIVFSIAIPASIGAIFGAQAGAQIAKRLRAKAILALMSIGVFALAIKLIIGSGILF
;
A
#
# COMPACT_ATOMS: atom_id res chain seq x y z
N PHE A 1 -18.01 -4.65 -11.24
CA PHE A 1 -17.25 -3.37 -11.28
C PHE A 1 -16.14 -3.37 -12.35
N SER A 2 -16.46 -3.81 -13.59
CA SER A 2 -15.52 -3.79 -14.73
C SER A 2 -15.82 -2.67 -15.70
N GLY A 3 -16.43 -1.57 -15.27
CA GLY A 3 -16.78 -0.47 -16.14
C GLY A 3 -15.56 0.39 -16.47
N LYS A 4 -15.45 0.84 -17.75
CA LYS A 4 -14.43 1.80 -18.21
C LYS A 4 -14.32 3.02 -17.30
N GLY A 5 -15.46 3.53 -16.80
CA GLY A 5 -15.52 4.63 -15.85
C GLY A 5 -14.88 4.34 -14.50
N PHE A 6 -15.02 3.11 -13.98
CA PHE A 6 -14.38 2.71 -12.74
C PHE A 6 -12.85 2.66 -12.88
N MET A 7 -12.34 2.07 -13.95
CA MET A 7 -10.90 2.02 -14.23
C MET A 7 -10.30 3.42 -14.38
N PHE A 8 -11.02 4.32 -15.02
CA PHE A 8 -10.60 5.72 -15.16
C PHE A 8 -10.57 6.45 -13.81
N ALA A 9 -11.68 6.39 -13.04
CA ALA A 9 -11.75 7.02 -11.71
C ALA A 9 -10.67 6.49 -10.77
N PHE A 10 -10.42 5.19 -10.82
CA PHE A 10 -9.37 4.56 -10.04
C PHE A 10 -7.97 4.98 -10.49
N GLY A 11 -7.72 5.07 -11.79
CA GLY A 11 -6.47 5.61 -12.34
C GLY A 11 -6.21 7.05 -11.89
N CYS A 12 -7.23 7.91 -11.91
CA CYS A 12 -7.13 9.29 -11.40
C CYS A 12 -6.83 9.34 -9.91
N PHE A 13 -7.48 8.51 -9.10
CA PHE A 13 -7.19 8.40 -7.66
C PHE A 13 -5.73 7.99 -7.42
N MET A 14 -5.23 7.01 -8.18
CA MET A 14 -3.84 6.57 -8.11
C MET A 14 -2.85 7.65 -8.53
N LEU A 15 -3.16 8.44 -9.57
CA LEU A 15 -2.33 9.59 -9.97
C LEU A 15 -2.23 10.62 -8.84
N CYS A 16 -3.36 10.99 -8.24
CA CYS A 16 -3.36 11.91 -7.10
C CYS A 16 -2.53 11.38 -5.93
N ALA A 17 -2.68 10.10 -5.60
CA ALA A 17 -1.91 9.47 -4.52
C ALA A 17 -0.39 9.47 -4.83
N SER A 18 0.00 9.09 -6.06
CA SER A 18 1.39 9.12 -6.50
C SER A 18 1.99 10.52 -6.43
N PHE A 19 1.24 11.53 -6.90
CA PHE A 19 1.68 12.92 -6.89
C PHE A 19 1.87 13.44 -5.45
N LEU A 20 0.94 13.13 -4.55
CA LEU A 20 1.05 13.51 -3.13
C LEU A 20 2.26 12.88 -2.46
N ILE A 21 2.52 11.59 -2.72
CA ILE A 21 3.69 10.87 -2.19
C ILE A 21 4.98 11.49 -2.75
N GLY A 22 5.05 11.71 -4.05
CA GLY A 22 6.22 12.28 -4.73
C GLY A 22 6.51 13.70 -4.29
N PHE A 23 5.52 14.58 -4.30
CA PHE A 23 5.69 15.99 -3.96
C PHE A 23 6.15 16.19 -2.51
N LYS A 24 5.60 15.42 -1.58
CA LYS A 24 5.95 15.53 -0.16
C LYS A 24 7.31 14.90 0.15
N ASN A 25 7.74 13.92 -0.64
CA ASN A 25 9.07 13.31 -0.53
C ASN A 25 10.21 14.27 -0.94
N PHE A 26 9.94 15.19 -1.89
CA PHE A 26 10.93 16.19 -2.33
C PHE A 26 11.03 17.40 -1.39
N GLY A 27 10.05 17.63 -0.51
CA GLY A 27 9.87 18.89 0.22
C GLY A 27 10.48 18.98 1.63
N LYS A 28 11.00 17.90 2.25
CA LYS A 28 11.44 17.96 3.65
C LYS A 28 12.78 17.29 3.95
N LYS A 29 13.61 18.05 4.68
CA LYS A 29 14.81 17.64 5.43
C LYS A 29 14.50 16.72 6.64
N GLU A 30 13.65 15.68 6.48
CA GLU A 30 13.23 14.84 7.61
C GLU A 30 14.12 13.61 7.88
N GLU A 31 15.20 13.44 7.10
CA GLU A 31 16.08 12.24 7.23
C GLU A 31 16.72 12.07 8.61
N ARG A 32 16.91 13.13 9.40
CA ARG A 32 17.54 13.04 10.73
C ARG A 32 16.58 12.68 11.86
N LYS A 33 15.26 12.88 11.67
CA LYS A 33 14.26 12.56 12.70
C LYS A 33 13.70 11.13 12.57
N GLU A 34 13.67 10.59 11.35
CA GLU A 34 13.12 9.25 11.11
C GLU A 34 14.00 8.11 11.67
N GLU A 35 15.32 8.29 11.66
CA GLU A 35 16.27 7.26 12.11
C GLU A 35 16.39 7.14 13.63
N SER A 36 15.95 8.15 14.39
CA SER A 36 16.14 8.23 15.85
C SER A 36 14.90 7.93 16.69
N LEU A 37 13.72 7.79 16.07
CA LEU A 37 12.49 7.48 16.82
C LEU A 37 12.40 5.99 17.12
N THR A 38 12.68 5.62 18.36
CA THR A 38 12.41 4.30 18.92
C THR A 38 10.89 4.10 19.05
N LYS A 39 10.42 2.85 19.00
CA LYS A 39 8.98 2.48 19.12
C LYS A 39 8.26 3.17 20.28
N ASP A 40 8.97 3.43 21.37
CA ASP A 40 8.42 4.02 22.59
C ASP A 40 8.22 5.54 22.54
N GLN A 41 8.71 6.20 21.47
CA GLN A 41 8.62 7.66 21.30
C GLN A 41 7.51 8.09 20.32
N VAL A 42 6.84 7.15 19.68
CA VAL A 42 5.74 7.45 18.76
C VAL A 42 4.44 7.59 19.55
N THR A 43 4.13 8.81 19.96
CA THR A 43 2.81 9.13 20.54
C THR A 43 1.79 9.25 19.41
N TYR A 44 0.84 8.35 19.36
CA TYR A 44 -0.21 8.36 18.35
C TYR A 44 -1.61 8.32 18.97
N ASN A 45 -2.54 8.96 18.31
CA ASN A 45 -3.95 8.96 18.72
C ASN A 45 -4.63 7.67 18.23
N LYS A 46 -4.91 6.74 19.16
CA LYS A 46 -5.54 5.44 18.83
C LYS A 46 -6.86 5.55 18.06
N PRO A 47 -7.83 6.43 18.45
CA PRO A 47 -9.07 6.62 17.69
C PRO A 47 -8.84 7.05 16.25
N VAL A 48 -7.88 7.94 16.02
CA VAL A 48 -7.51 8.40 14.66
C VAL A 48 -6.94 7.25 13.85
N GLY A 49 -6.07 6.42 14.44
CA GLY A 49 -5.52 5.24 13.78
C GLY A 49 -6.59 4.23 13.36
N ILE A 50 -7.55 3.97 14.25
CA ILE A 50 -8.69 3.08 13.94
C ILE A 50 -9.53 3.67 12.81
N GLY A 51 -9.88 4.96 12.87
CA GLY A 51 -10.65 5.65 11.83
C GLY A 51 -9.97 5.59 10.46
N ILE A 52 -8.67 5.87 10.41
CA ILE A 52 -7.87 5.77 9.17
C ILE A 52 -7.89 4.33 8.64
N SER A 53 -7.70 3.32 9.50
CA SER A 53 -7.69 1.93 9.09
C SER A 53 -9.04 1.47 8.51
N ILE A 54 -10.16 1.92 9.07
CA ILE A 54 -11.50 1.64 8.55
C ILE A 54 -11.67 2.28 7.17
N ILE A 55 -11.36 3.56 7.02
CA ILE A 55 -11.52 4.29 5.75
C ILE A 55 -10.61 3.70 4.68
N VAL A 56 -9.34 3.49 5.01
CA VAL A 56 -8.37 2.90 4.07
C VAL A 56 -8.75 1.47 3.71
N GLY A 57 -9.19 0.67 4.69
CA GLY A 57 -9.68 -0.69 4.45
C GLY A 57 -10.87 -0.72 3.51
N PHE A 58 -11.85 0.15 3.71
CA PHE A 58 -13.02 0.29 2.85
C PHE A 58 -12.64 0.68 1.41
N ILE A 59 -11.84 1.73 1.26
CA ILE A 59 -11.33 2.20 -0.05
C ILE A 59 -10.55 1.08 -0.74
N SER A 60 -9.64 0.44 -0.02
CA SER A 60 -8.80 -0.63 -0.57
C SER A 60 -9.60 -1.86 -0.99
N SER A 61 -10.68 -2.18 -0.27
CA SER A 61 -11.58 -3.28 -0.64
C SER A 61 -12.39 -2.98 -1.89
N ILE A 62 -12.90 -1.75 -2.03
CA ILE A 62 -13.62 -1.33 -3.25
C ILE A 62 -12.71 -1.40 -4.47
N PHE A 63 -11.49 -0.95 -4.33
CA PHE A 63 -10.54 -0.89 -5.44
C PHE A 63 -9.73 -2.19 -5.63
N GLY A 64 -9.82 -3.15 -4.72
CA GLY A 64 -9.10 -4.42 -4.82
C GLY A 64 -7.57 -4.30 -4.78
N ILE A 65 -7.02 -3.21 -4.18
CA ILE A 65 -5.57 -2.93 -4.21
C ILE A 65 -4.82 -3.63 -3.06
N GLY A 66 -5.54 -4.16 -2.08
CA GLY A 66 -4.92 -4.54 -0.81
C GLY A 66 -4.44 -3.31 -0.01
N GLY A 67 -4.71 -3.22 1.28
CA GLY A 67 -4.55 -2.01 2.09
C GLY A 67 -3.18 -1.34 2.09
N GLY A 68 -2.10 -2.06 1.75
CA GLY A 68 -0.72 -1.57 1.91
C GLY A 68 -0.40 -0.28 1.14
N LEU A 69 -0.91 -0.15 -0.08
CA LEU A 69 -0.57 0.98 -0.97
C LEU A 69 -1.08 2.33 -0.45
N VAL A 70 -2.27 2.34 0.15
CA VAL A 70 -2.89 3.56 0.69
C VAL A 70 -2.57 3.72 2.18
N HIS A 71 -2.43 2.61 2.90
CA HIS A 71 -2.21 2.62 4.34
C HIS A 71 -0.84 3.18 4.73
N VAL A 72 0.23 2.81 4.02
CA VAL A 72 1.58 3.30 4.31
C VAL A 72 1.65 4.84 4.23
N PRO A 73 1.22 5.49 3.13
CA PRO A 73 1.16 6.95 3.10
C PRO A 73 0.27 7.56 4.19
N ALA A 74 -0.89 6.95 4.47
CA ALA A 74 -1.78 7.44 5.51
C ALA A 74 -1.12 7.42 6.90
N LEU A 75 -0.43 6.34 7.27
CA LEU A 75 0.31 6.25 8.52
C LEU A 75 1.46 7.27 8.60
N ILE A 76 2.18 7.49 7.51
CA ILE A 76 3.29 8.46 7.47
C ILE A 76 2.77 9.89 7.56
N TYR A 77 1.77 10.24 6.75
CA TYR A 77 1.38 11.64 6.57
C TYR A 77 0.32 12.13 7.55
N ILE A 78 -0.52 11.25 8.08
CA ILE A 78 -1.58 11.61 9.03
C ILE A 78 -1.15 11.31 10.45
N MET A 79 -0.51 10.15 10.69
CA MET A 79 -0.08 9.75 12.03
C MET A 79 1.38 10.08 12.35
N GLY A 80 2.17 10.53 11.36
CA GLY A 80 3.58 10.89 11.57
C GLY A 80 4.50 9.70 11.85
N PHE A 81 4.11 8.49 11.42
CA PHE A 81 4.94 7.32 11.63
C PHE A 81 6.22 7.38 10.79
N PRO A 82 7.36 6.93 11.32
CA PRO A 82 8.56 6.68 10.51
C PRO A 82 8.25 5.68 9.39
N THR A 83 8.84 5.88 8.21
CA THR A 83 8.53 5.09 7.00
C THR A 83 8.66 3.58 7.22
N HIS A 84 9.72 3.15 7.89
CA HIS A 84 9.92 1.72 8.18
C HIS A 84 8.86 1.16 9.14
N LEU A 85 8.48 1.92 10.16
CA LEU A 85 7.44 1.52 11.11
C LEU A 85 6.06 1.50 10.43
N ALA A 86 5.73 2.51 9.62
CA ALA A 86 4.51 2.56 8.86
C ALA A 86 4.38 1.36 7.91
N THR A 87 5.46 1.02 7.21
CA THR A 87 5.51 -0.15 6.31
C THR A 87 5.30 -1.45 7.08
N ALA A 88 6.00 -1.65 8.20
CA ALA A 88 5.87 -2.85 9.02
C ALA A 88 4.46 -2.98 9.61
N THR A 89 3.88 -1.89 10.11
CA THR A 89 2.52 -1.85 10.68
C THR A 89 1.48 -2.15 9.60
N SER A 90 1.63 -1.56 8.42
CA SER A 90 0.74 -1.81 7.28
C SER A 90 0.78 -3.28 6.85
N HIS A 91 1.95 -3.91 6.81
CA HIS A 91 2.07 -5.34 6.48
C HIS A 91 1.46 -6.23 7.55
N ALA A 92 1.57 -5.88 8.83
CA ALA A 92 0.91 -6.63 9.90
C ALA A 92 -0.61 -6.59 9.79
N ILE A 93 -1.18 -5.40 9.52
CA ILE A 93 -2.63 -5.24 9.28
C ILE A 93 -3.05 -6.04 8.03
N LEU A 94 -2.26 -5.97 6.97
CA LEU A 94 -2.52 -6.70 5.73
C LEU A 94 -2.52 -8.22 5.95
N ALA A 95 -1.59 -8.74 6.75
CA ALA A 95 -1.52 -10.16 7.07
C ALA A 95 -2.81 -10.67 7.74
N VAL A 96 -3.35 -9.90 8.68
CA VAL A 96 -4.63 -10.25 9.34
C VAL A 96 -5.79 -10.16 8.35
N SER A 97 -5.86 -9.09 7.56
CA SER A 97 -6.94 -8.90 6.58
C SER A 97 -6.94 -9.96 5.49
N THR A 98 -5.76 -10.32 4.98
CA THR A 98 -5.64 -11.36 3.94
C THR A 98 -5.94 -12.74 4.49
N ALA A 99 -5.61 -13.04 5.75
CA ALA A 99 -5.98 -14.31 6.37
C ALA A 99 -7.51 -14.48 6.40
N VAL A 100 -8.25 -13.44 6.82
CA VAL A 100 -9.72 -13.46 6.78
C VAL A 100 -10.22 -13.60 5.34
N GLY A 101 -9.65 -12.86 4.38
CA GLY A 101 -10.02 -12.94 2.98
C GLY A 101 -9.81 -14.34 2.39
N VAL A 102 -8.70 -15.00 2.69
CA VAL A 102 -8.43 -16.38 2.24
C VAL A 102 -9.46 -17.34 2.80
N ILE A 103 -9.81 -17.25 4.08
CA ILE A 103 -10.84 -18.09 4.70
C ILE A 103 -12.19 -17.91 4.00
N THR A 104 -12.59 -16.66 3.74
CA THR A 104 -13.84 -16.35 3.04
C THR A 104 -13.88 -16.98 1.65
N HIS A 105 -12.82 -16.75 0.84
CA HIS A 105 -12.75 -17.29 -0.51
C HIS A 105 -12.62 -18.82 -0.55
N LEU A 106 -12.06 -19.45 0.49
CA LEU A 106 -12.04 -20.89 0.64
C LEU A 106 -13.45 -21.45 0.85
N ILE A 107 -14.25 -20.82 1.73
CA ILE A 107 -15.63 -21.22 2.00
C ILE A 107 -16.50 -21.07 0.74
N GLU A 108 -16.28 -20.03 -0.03
CA GLU A 108 -17.01 -19.74 -1.27
C GLU A 108 -16.53 -20.57 -2.49
N ASN A 109 -15.51 -21.42 -2.33
CA ASN A 109 -14.90 -22.21 -3.41
C ASN A 109 -14.40 -21.36 -4.61
N HIS A 110 -13.99 -20.13 -4.37
CA HIS A 110 -13.50 -19.23 -5.41
C HIS A 110 -11.99 -19.37 -5.69
N ILE A 111 -11.27 -20.27 -4.98
CA ILE A 111 -9.82 -20.41 -5.12
C ILE A 111 -9.46 -21.46 -6.18
N VAL A 112 -8.77 -21.03 -7.22
CA VAL A 112 -8.17 -21.92 -8.21
C VAL A 112 -6.79 -22.36 -7.71
N PHE A 113 -6.72 -23.50 -7.03
CA PHE A 113 -5.50 -23.99 -6.37
C PHE A 113 -4.33 -24.20 -7.33
N SER A 114 -4.56 -24.58 -8.58
CA SER A 114 -3.52 -24.75 -9.58
C SER A 114 -2.73 -23.47 -9.89
N ILE A 115 -3.35 -22.32 -9.67
CA ILE A 115 -2.72 -20.99 -9.83
C ILE A 115 -2.26 -20.45 -8.48
N ALA A 116 -3.07 -20.63 -7.44
CA ALA A 116 -2.80 -20.06 -6.13
C ALA A 116 -1.54 -20.62 -5.47
N ILE A 117 -1.28 -21.93 -5.59
CA ILE A 117 -0.12 -22.57 -4.97
C ILE A 117 1.21 -22.06 -5.55
N PRO A 118 1.44 -22.10 -6.89
CA PRO A 118 2.68 -21.57 -7.45
C PRO A 118 2.87 -20.08 -7.18
N ALA A 119 1.78 -19.30 -7.24
CA ALA A 119 1.81 -17.87 -6.95
C ALA A 119 2.20 -17.59 -5.48
N SER A 120 1.69 -18.38 -4.54
CA SER A 120 2.02 -18.25 -3.11
C SER A 120 3.49 -18.58 -2.84
N ILE A 121 4.03 -19.61 -3.46
CA ILE A 121 5.45 -19.96 -3.36
C ILE A 121 6.32 -18.80 -3.88
N GLY A 122 6.02 -18.29 -5.07
CA GLY A 122 6.69 -17.13 -5.63
C GLY A 122 6.60 -15.88 -4.74
N ALA A 123 5.44 -15.62 -4.14
CA ALA A 123 5.23 -14.53 -3.23
C ALA A 123 6.07 -14.64 -1.95
N ILE A 124 6.22 -15.83 -1.37
CA ILE A 124 7.05 -16.07 -0.18
C ILE A 124 8.51 -15.72 -0.46
N PHE A 125 9.08 -16.26 -1.54
CA PHE A 125 10.46 -15.97 -1.91
C PHE A 125 10.66 -14.50 -2.30
N GLY A 126 9.74 -13.94 -3.08
CA GLY A 126 9.77 -12.53 -3.49
C GLY A 126 9.67 -11.57 -2.30
N ALA A 127 8.79 -11.85 -1.35
CA ALA A 127 8.63 -11.04 -0.15
C ALA A 127 9.89 -11.07 0.75
N GLN A 128 10.52 -12.24 0.91
CA GLN A 128 11.75 -12.38 1.68
C GLN A 128 12.91 -11.60 1.04
N ALA A 129 13.10 -11.75 -0.27
CA ALA A 129 14.11 -11.01 -1.01
C ALA A 129 13.84 -9.50 -0.95
N GLY A 130 12.59 -9.09 -1.19
CA GLY A 130 12.16 -7.69 -1.09
C GLY A 130 12.40 -7.08 0.29
N ALA A 131 12.08 -7.81 1.35
CA ALA A 131 12.30 -7.36 2.73
C ALA A 131 13.79 -7.17 3.06
N GLN A 132 14.65 -8.06 2.56
CA GLN A 132 16.10 -7.92 2.74
C GLN A 132 16.67 -6.70 2.01
N ILE A 133 16.19 -6.44 0.79
CA ILE A 133 16.57 -5.26 0.01
C ILE A 133 16.06 -3.99 0.70
N ALA A 134 14.81 -3.98 1.14
CA ALA A 134 14.19 -2.83 1.79
C ALA A 134 14.92 -2.39 3.07
N LYS A 135 15.48 -3.31 3.84
CA LYS A 135 16.29 -3.00 5.05
C LYS A 135 17.56 -2.18 4.72
N ARG A 136 18.06 -2.26 3.49
CA ARG A 136 19.25 -1.54 3.04
C ARG A 136 18.91 -0.22 2.34
N LEU A 137 17.65 0.02 2.05
CA LEU A 137 17.19 1.22 1.36
C LEU A 137 16.88 2.33 2.36
N ARG A 138 17.20 3.57 1.97
CA ARG A 138 16.78 4.76 2.71
C ARG A 138 15.26 4.97 2.56
N ALA A 139 14.61 5.54 3.57
CA ALA A 139 13.18 5.84 3.57
C ALA A 139 12.72 6.58 2.29
N LYS A 140 13.50 7.56 1.84
CA LYS A 140 13.23 8.29 0.57
C LYS A 140 13.22 7.38 -0.66
N ALA A 141 14.11 6.39 -0.72
CA ALA A 141 14.16 5.46 -1.85
C ALA A 141 12.91 4.55 -1.86
N ILE A 142 12.45 4.10 -0.70
CA ILE A 142 11.22 3.31 -0.57
C ILE A 142 10.01 4.11 -1.06
N LEU A 143 9.86 5.35 -0.60
CA LEU A 143 8.77 6.23 -1.02
C LEU A 143 8.85 6.59 -2.52
N ALA A 144 10.05 6.82 -3.05
CA ALA A 144 10.24 7.08 -4.48
C ALA A 144 9.85 5.88 -5.34
N LEU A 145 10.31 4.67 -4.98
CA LEU A 145 9.94 3.44 -5.68
C LEU A 145 8.44 3.18 -5.63
N MET A 146 7.82 3.42 -4.46
CA MET A 146 6.38 3.31 -4.28
C MET A 146 5.64 4.30 -5.17
N SER A 147 6.07 5.57 -5.19
CA SER A 147 5.47 6.61 -6.03
C SER A 147 5.57 6.26 -7.53
N ILE A 148 6.74 5.81 -8.00
CA ILE A 148 6.94 5.40 -9.39
C ILE A 148 6.05 4.21 -9.74
N GLY A 149 5.97 3.20 -8.89
CA GLY A 149 5.12 2.03 -9.11
C GLY A 149 3.64 2.38 -9.20
N VAL A 150 3.15 3.23 -8.27
CA VAL A 150 1.76 3.72 -8.29
C VAL A 150 1.47 4.55 -9.53
N PHE A 151 2.41 5.40 -9.94
CA PHE A 151 2.30 6.23 -11.15
C PHE A 151 2.19 5.37 -12.42
N ALA A 152 3.06 4.37 -12.55
CA ALA A 152 3.04 3.45 -13.69
C ALA A 152 1.71 2.66 -13.79
N LEU A 153 1.21 2.18 -12.63
CA LEU A 153 -0.10 1.52 -12.55
C LEU A 153 -1.24 2.46 -12.92
N ALA A 154 -1.21 3.71 -12.45
CA ALA A 154 -2.22 4.71 -12.75
C ALA A 154 -2.30 4.99 -14.26
N ILE A 155 -1.16 5.19 -14.92
CA ILE A 155 -1.09 5.37 -16.37
C ILE A 155 -1.67 4.15 -17.09
N LYS A 156 -1.25 2.94 -16.70
CA LYS A 156 -1.75 1.70 -17.30
C LYS A 156 -3.28 1.58 -17.21
N LEU A 157 -3.85 1.94 -16.07
CA LEU A 157 -5.29 1.89 -15.84
C LEU A 157 -6.04 2.94 -16.68
N ILE A 158 -5.52 4.14 -16.77
CA ILE A 158 -6.13 5.22 -17.55
C ILE A 158 -6.11 4.88 -19.05
N ILE A 159 -4.98 4.42 -19.56
CA ILE A 159 -4.88 3.99 -20.97
C ILE A 159 -5.77 2.76 -21.20
N GLY A 160 -5.76 1.79 -20.29
CA GLY A 160 -6.58 0.57 -20.39
C GLY A 160 -8.09 0.81 -20.25
N SER A 161 -8.51 1.96 -19.70
CA SER A 161 -9.93 2.32 -19.62
C SER A 161 -10.55 2.62 -21.00
N GLY A 162 -9.73 2.97 -22.00
CA GLY A 162 -10.19 3.31 -23.36
C GLY A 162 -11.16 4.51 -23.41
N ILE A 163 -11.11 5.40 -22.40
CA ILE A 163 -11.92 6.63 -22.34
C ILE A 163 -11.22 7.78 -23.05
N LEU A 164 -9.89 7.68 -23.18
CA LEU A 164 -9.05 8.72 -23.82
C LEU A 164 -8.83 8.48 -25.33
N PHE A 165 -9.32 7.34 -25.88
CA PHE A 165 -9.22 7.01 -27.31
C PHE A 165 -10.55 6.44 -27.83
#